data_5b6f83e1373df5f5c0a2cf3675c39bae
#
_entry.id   5b6f83e1373df5f5c0a2cf3675c39bae
#
_cell.length_a   1.000
_cell.length_b   1.000
_cell.length_c   1.000
_cell.angle_alpha   90.00
_cell.angle_beta   90.00
_cell.angle_gamma   90.00
#
_symmetry.space_group_name_H-M   'P 1'
#
loop_
_entity.id
_entity.type
_entity.pdbx_description
1 polymer ?
#
loop_
_entity_poly.entity_id
_entity_poly.type
_entity_poly.pdbx_seq_one_letter_code
_entity_poly.pdbx_strand_id
1 'polypeptide(L)'
;MANSYLTRSVGTPTNIDKYTFSVWVKRADIGAGNSKIFSVSSGSAYGEEKLEFNQDDLIWRHTDTSGNTNWERVTDRKFRDSSAWYNIVVAYDSSLGTAGDRCKMYINGVQETSFSSSSNPSQNADTYINKNGSTLYIGRLHSSASQYFSGYMSHMAFVDGSALTPTSFGETDSTSGIWKFKSPSDRDWETELCNLPIYNVLPFL
;
A
#
# COMPACT_ATOMS: atom_id res chain seq x y z
N MET A 1 5.96 7.33 -22.13
CA MET A 1 5.30 6.45 -21.17
C MET A 1 3.89 6.96 -20.95
N ALA A 2 2.88 6.08 -20.89
CA ALA A 2 1.52 6.51 -20.62
C ALA A 2 1.43 6.90 -19.13
N ASN A 3 0.89 8.10 -18.85
CA ASN A 3 0.71 8.61 -17.50
C ASN A 3 -0.64 8.11 -16.95
N SER A 4 -0.77 6.80 -16.78
CA SER A 4 -2.00 6.16 -16.32
C SER A 4 -2.09 6.16 -14.79
N TYR A 5 -3.28 6.41 -14.27
CA TYR A 5 -3.56 6.38 -12.83
C TYR A 5 -5.04 6.15 -12.56
N LEU A 6 -5.37 5.78 -11.35
CA LEU A 6 -6.75 5.67 -10.87
C LEU A 6 -6.96 6.62 -9.69
N THR A 7 -8.19 7.05 -9.50
CA THR A 7 -8.60 7.84 -8.33
C THR A 7 -9.86 7.29 -7.71
N ARG A 8 -9.97 7.44 -6.40
CA ARG A 8 -11.18 7.14 -5.65
C ARG A 8 -11.37 8.15 -4.54
N SER A 9 -12.58 8.67 -4.41
CA SER A 9 -13.01 9.40 -3.22
C SER A 9 -13.32 8.41 -2.09
N VAL A 10 -12.73 8.63 -0.93
CA VAL A 10 -12.94 7.80 0.25
C VAL A 10 -14.21 8.28 0.96
N GLY A 11 -15.14 7.36 1.22
CA GLY A 11 -16.34 7.60 2.02
C GLY A 11 -16.07 7.62 3.52
N THR A 12 -17.13 7.57 4.31
CA THR A 12 -17.01 7.43 5.77
C THR A 12 -16.44 6.04 6.08
N PRO A 13 -15.29 5.96 6.78
CA PRO A 13 -14.68 4.68 7.09
C PRO A 13 -15.47 3.92 8.15
N THR A 14 -15.40 2.60 8.12
CA THR A 14 -15.88 1.73 9.18
C THR A 14 -15.07 1.92 10.47
N ASN A 15 -13.75 2.04 10.31
CA ASN A 15 -12.83 2.37 11.40
C ASN A 15 -11.60 3.10 10.82
N ILE A 16 -11.43 4.38 11.16
CA ILE A 16 -10.34 5.21 10.68
C ILE A 16 -8.95 4.74 11.14
N ASP A 17 -8.88 4.03 12.27
CA ASP A 17 -7.65 3.56 12.89
C ASP A 17 -7.09 2.29 12.24
N LYS A 18 -7.85 1.66 11.32
CA LYS A 18 -7.51 0.36 10.76
C LYS A 18 -7.75 0.28 9.27
N TYR A 19 -6.79 -0.27 8.56
CA TYR A 19 -6.98 -0.66 7.15
C TYR A 19 -5.92 -1.69 6.71
N THR A 20 -6.19 -2.31 5.58
CA THR A 20 -5.22 -3.10 4.84
C THR A 20 -5.23 -2.70 3.37
N PHE A 21 -4.06 -2.54 2.78
CA PHE A 21 -3.90 -2.39 1.34
C PHE A 21 -3.03 -3.52 0.82
N SER A 22 -3.50 -4.19 -0.23
CA SER A 22 -2.78 -5.28 -0.91
C SER A 22 -2.71 -5.01 -2.40
N VAL A 23 -1.56 -5.30 -3.01
CA VAL A 23 -1.37 -5.16 -4.46
C VAL A 23 -0.27 -6.11 -4.95
N TRP A 24 -0.42 -6.61 -6.16
CA TRP A 24 0.66 -7.23 -6.91
C TRP A 24 1.27 -6.18 -7.85
N VAL A 25 2.60 -6.05 -7.81
CA VAL A 25 3.32 -5.10 -8.64
C VAL A 25 4.46 -5.79 -9.38
N LYS A 26 4.71 -5.34 -10.61
CA LYS A 26 5.90 -5.66 -11.39
C LYS A 26 6.50 -4.35 -11.88
N ARG A 27 7.75 -4.09 -11.51
CA ARG A 27 8.44 -2.83 -11.84
C ARG A 27 9.04 -2.89 -13.25
N ALA A 28 8.90 -1.80 -14.00
CA ALA A 28 9.62 -1.64 -15.26
C ALA A 28 10.83 -0.71 -15.12
N ASP A 29 10.79 0.21 -14.16
CA ASP A 29 11.82 1.24 -13.97
C ASP A 29 12.56 0.98 -12.64
N ILE A 30 13.80 0.49 -12.76
CA ILE A 30 14.66 0.12 -11.63
C ILE A 30 15.66 1.26 -11.40
N GLY A 31 15.89 1.61 -10.14
CA GLY A 31 16.81 2.69 -9.76
C GLY A 31 16.30 4.11 -10.04
N ALA A 32 15.10 4.25 -10.61
CA ALA A 32 14.47 5.54 -10.79
C ALA A 32 14.06 6.19 -9.46
N GLY A 33 13.81 7.49 -9.49
CA GLY A 33 13.28 8.23 -8.35
C GLY A 33 11.90 7.72 -7.90
N ASN A 34 11.15 8.59 -7.24
CA ASN A 34 9.86 8.22 -6.66
C ASN A 34 8.86 7.66 -7.68
N SER A 35 8.33 6.47 -7.42
CA SER A 35 7.34 5.77 -8.23
C SER A 35 6.18 5.34 -7.32
N LYS A 36 5.05 6.05 -7.39
CA LYS A 36 3.94 5.88 -6.44
C LYS A 36 3.10 4.65 -6.75
N ILE A 37 2.96 3.76 -5.77
CA ILE A 37 1.93 2.73 -5.79
C ILE A 37 0.59 3.37 -5.41
N PHE A 38 0.57 4.06 -4.26
CA PHE A 38 -0.54 4.96 -3.92
C PHE A 38 -0.04 6.24 -3.25
N SER A 39 -0.86 7.28 -3.31
CA SER A 39 -0.70 8.48 -2.50
C SER A 39 -2.05 9.09 -2.15
N VAL A 40 -2.14 9.69 -0.96
CA VAL A 40 -3.31 10.39 -0.45
C VAL A 40 -2.88 11.70 0.20
N SER A 41 -3.63 12.77 -0.03
CA SER A 41 -3.38 14.07 0.62
C SER A 41 -4.22 14.23 1.89
N SER A 42 -3.66 14.92 2.87
CA SER A 42 -4.42 15.46 4.00
C SER A 42 -5.36 16.63 3.62
N GLY A 43 -5.27 17.08 2.37
CA GLY A 43 -5.86 18.37 1.95
C GLY A 43 -4.90 19.56 2.08
N SER A 44 -3.68 19.36 2.58
CA SER A 44 -2.62 20.36 2.65
C SER A 44 -1.49 20.05 1.65
N ALA A 45 -0.60 21.03 1.42
CA ALA A 45 0.53 20.89 0.49
C ALA A 45 1.55 19.80 0.92
N TYR A 46 1.65 19.50 2.20
CA TYR A 46 2.70 18.64 2.76
C TYR A 46 2.19 17.36 3.40
N GLY A 47 0.93 17.33 3.89
CA GLY A 47 0.37 16.14 4.53
C GLY A 47 0.07 15.05 3.48
N GLU A 48 0.78 13.95 3.58
CA GLU A 48 0.71 12.84 2.62
C GLU A 48 0.80 11.50 3.33
N GLU A 49 -0.01 10.55 2.89
CA GLU A 49 0.24 9.13 3.14
C GLU A 49 0.52 8.43 1.82
N LYS A 50 1.55 7.62 1.77
CA LYS A 50 2.05 7.04 0.52
C LYS A 50 2.68 5.68 0.69
N LEU A 51 2.57 4.89 -0.36
CA LEU A 51 3.37 3.69 -0.62
C LEU A 51 4.05 3.88 -1.97
N GLU A 52 5.37 3.82 -1.99
CA GLU A 52 6.15 4.12 -3.20
C GLU A 52 7.44 3.32 -3.26
N PHE A 53 7.97 3.16 -4.46
CA PHE A 53 9.40 2.87 -4.62
C PHE A 53 10.15 4.19 -4.76
N ASN A 54 11.24 4.32 -4.01
CA ASN A 54 12.23 5.38 -4.22
C ASN A 54 13.56 4.71 -4.53
N GLN A 55 14.03 4.87 -5.76
CA GLN A 55 15.08 4.02 -6.31
C GLN A 55 14.66 2.54 -6.18
N ASP A 56 15.34 1.77 -5.35
CA ASP A 56 15.07 0.35 -5.16
C ASP A 56 14.39 0.01 -3.83
N ASP A 57 14.17 1.00 -2.97
CA ASP A 57 13.54 0.83 -1.66
C ASP A 57 12.03 0.91 -1.78
N LEU A 58 11.31 0.12 -0.99
CA LEU A 58 9.89 0.30 -0.76
C LEU A 58 9.71 1.17 0.48
N ILE A 59 8.95 2.25 0.33
CA ILE A 59 8.66 3.22 1.37
C ILE A 59 7.16 3.27 1.63
N TRP A 60 6.76 3.10 2.88
CA TRP A 60 5.42 3.40 3.35
C TRP A 60 5.54 4.47 4.44
N ARG A 61 4.95 5.65 4.19
CA ARG A 61 5.18 6.84 5.03
C ARG A 61 3.92 7.67 5.17
N HIS A 62 3.81 8.29 6.34
CA HIS A 62 2.82 9.32 6.64
C HIS A 62 3.54 10.58 7.12
N THR A 63 3.22 11.72 6.48
CA THR A 63 3.71 13.04 6.88
C THR A 63 2.54 13.90 7.33
N ASP A 64 2.79 14.75 8.33
CA ASP A 64 1.80 15.70 8.80
C ASP A 64 1.63 16.91 7.85
N THR A 65 0.72 17.81 8.20
CA THR A 65 0.42 19.01 7.41
C THR A 65 1.57 20.02 7.37
N SER A 66 2.59 19.86 8.21
CA SER A 66 3.81 20.66 8.24
C SER A 66 4.96 20.01 7.49
N GLY A 67 4.77 18.77 6.99
CA GLY A 67 5.77 18.01 6.26
C GLY A 67 6.69 17.15 7.13
N ASN A 68 6.42 17.06 8.43
CA ASN A 68 7.19 16.18 9.30
C ASN A 68 6.76 14.73 9.10
N THR A 69 7.72 13.81 9.12
CA THR A 69 7.42 12.37 9.11
C THR A 69 6.89 11.94 10.47
N ASN A 70 5.61 11.55 10.52
CA ASN A 70 5.00 11.02 11.74
C ASN A 70 5.36 9.56 11.96
N TRP A 71 5.37 8.78 10.89
CA TRP A 71 5.83 7.39 10.91
C TRP A 71 6.25 6.92 9.52
N GLU A 72 7.11 5.92 9.48
CA GLU A 72 7.57 5.33 8.22
C GLU A 72 8.07 3.90 8.36
N ARG A 73 8.12 3.22 7.23
CA ARG A 73 8.84 1.98 6.95
C ARG A 73 9.60 2.15 5.65
N VAL A 74 10.93 2.08 5.69
CA VAL A 74 11.81 2.08 4.53
C VAL A 74 12.57 0.77 4.54
N THR A 75 12.38 -0.08 3.54
CA THR A 75 12.97 -1.43 3.53
C THR A 75 14.49 -1.41 3.34
N ASP A 76 15.20 -2.33 3.99
CA ASP A 76 16.58 -2.67 3.60
C ASP A 76 16.59 -3.49 2.31
N ARG A 77 15.56 -4.27 2.09
CA ARG A 77 15.34 -5.04 0.86
C ARG A 77 15.31 -4.14 -0.35
N LYS A 78 16.01 -4.57 -1.42
CA LYS A 78 16.04 -3.88 -2.70
C LYS A 78 15.22 -4.63 -3.74
N PHE A 79 14.37 -3.91 -4.47
CA PHE A 79 13.44 -4.45 -5.46
C PHE A 79 13.98 -4.20 -6.87
N ARG A 80 15.02 -4.97 -7.27
CA ARG A 80 15.82 -4.78 -8.51
C ARG A 80 15.45 -5.72 -9.64
N ASP A 81 14.58 -6.68 -9.42
CA ASP A 81 14.17 -7.63 -10.45
C ASP A 81 12.94 -7.12 -11.19
N SER A 82 13.13 -6.65 -12.43
CA SER A 82 12.05 -6.20 -13.31
C SER A 82 11.21 -7.35 -13.89
N SER A 83 11.67 -8.59 -13.77
CA SER A 83 10.92 -9.78 -14.19
C SER A 83 9.97 -10.29 -13.12
N ALA A 84 10.25 -10.00 -11.84
CA ALA A 84 9.50 -10.51 -10.71
C ALA A 84 8.20 -9.74 -10.45
N TRP A 85 7.17 -10.48 -10.06
CA TRP A 85 6.00 -9.94 -9.39
C TRP A 85 6.21 -9.96 -7.88
N TYR A 86 5.84 -8.86 -7.23
CA TYR A 86 5.84 -8.72 -5.77
C TYR A 86 4.41 -8.51 -5.28
N ASN A 87 3.95 -9.36 -4.36
CA ASN A 87 2.76 -9.06 -3.59
C ASN A 87 3.18 -8.23 -2.38
N ILE A 88 2.64 -7.02 -2.28
CA ILE A 88 2.87 -6.10 -1.18
C ILE A 88 1.57 -5.99 -0.40
N VAL A 89 1.64 -6.25 0.91
CA VAL A 89 0.52 -6.04 1.83
C VAL A 89 1.00 -5.11 2.94
N VAL A 90 0.26 -4.03 3.17
CA VAL A 90 0.48 -3.13 4.30
C VAL A 90 -0.77 -3.13 5.18
N ALA A 91 -0.59 -3.42 6.46
CA ALA A 91 -1.65 -3.50 7.45
C ALA A 91 -1.40 -2.48 8.56
N TYR A 92 -2.37 -1.61 8.78
CA TYR A 92 -2.35 -0.55 9.78
C TYR A 92 -3.40 -0.81 10.84
N ASP A 93 -3.01 -0.72 12.11
CA ASP A 93 -3.90 -0.73 13.27
C ASP A 93 -3.29 0.12 14.39
N SER A 94 -3.61 1.41 14.42
CA SER A 94 -3.08 2.33 15.43
C SER A 94 -3.66 2.10 16.81
N SER A 95 -4.75 1.37 16.96
CA SER A 95 -5.37 1.10 18.24
C SER A 95 -4.55 0.18 19.17
N LEU A 96 -3.58 -0.54 18.59
CA LEU A 96 -2.75 -1.49 19.34
C LEU A 96 -1.86 -0.81 20.37
N GLY A 97 -1.74 -1.43 21.56
CA GLY A 97 -0.91 -0.95 22.65
C GLY A 97 0.59 -0.96 22.28
N THR A 98 1.04 -2.03 21.61
CA THR A 98 2.44 -2.19 21.19
C THR A 98 2.72 -1.37 19.93
N ALA A 99 3.56 -0.35 20.02
CA ALA A 99 3.83 0.55 18.91
C ALA A 99 4.35 -0.16 17.64
N GLY A 100 5.22 -1.16 17.80
CA GLY A 100 5.78 -1.94 16.70
C GLY A 100 4.76 -2.77 15.92
N ASP A 101 3.59 -3.03 16.50
CA ASP A 101 2.54 -3.82 15.86
C ASP A 101 1.56 -2.98 15.03
N ARG A 102 1.60 -1.64 15.15
CA ARG A 102 0.65 -0.73 14.50
C ARG A 102 0.79 -0.64 12.98
N CYS A 103 2.00 -0.87 12.45
CA CYS A 103 2.30 -0.85 11.02
C CYS A 103 3.07 -2.09 10.63
N LYS A 104 2.46 -2.99 9.87
CA LYS A 104 3.09 -4.22 9.37
C LYS A 104 3.14 -4.20 7.85
N MET A 105 4.29 -4.56 7.30
CA MET A 105 4.51 -4.70 5.87
C MET A 105 4.87 -6.15 5.56
N TYR A 106 4.32 -6.67 4.48
CA TYR A 106 4.59 -8.04 4.04
C TYR A 106 4.92 -8.04 2.55
N ILE A 107 5.90 -8.86 2.18
CA ILE A 107 6.32 -9.08 0.80
C ILE A 107 6.21 -10.57 0.48
N ASN A 108 5.40 -10.92 -0.52
CA ASN A 108 5.15 -12.30 -0.92
C ASN A 108 4.79 -13.20 0.28
N GLY A 109 3.88 -12.73 1.13
CA GLY A 109 3.37 -13.47 2.28
C GLY A 109 4.26 -13.42 3.53
N VAL A 110 5.49 -12.90 3.45
CA VAL A 110 6.45 -12.85 4.55
C VAL A 110 6.51 -11.43 5.13
N GLN A 111 6.44 -11.32 6.46
CA GLN A 111 6.56 -10.02 7.13
C GLN A 111 7.96 -9.46 6.93
N GLU A 112 8.04 -8.20 6.49
CA GLU A 112 9.28 -7.46 6.45
C GLU A 112 9.61 -6.94 7.86
N THR A 113 10.81 -7.23 8.32
CA THR A 113 11.29 -6.85 9.66
C THR A 113 12.59 -6.07 9.63
N SER A 114 13.22 -5.97 8.44
CA SER A 114 14.47 -5.23 8.25
C SER A 114 14.22 -3.92 7.53
N PHE A 115 14.48 -2.82 8.21
CA PHE A 115 14.22 -1.47 7.71
C PHE A 115 15.45 -0.59 7.90
N SER A 116 15.85 0.14 6.86
CA SER A 116 16.88 1.17 6.92
C SER A 116 16.40 2.41 7.72
N SER A 117 15.07 2.64 7.72
CA SER A 117 14.44 3.61 8.59
C SER A 117 13.05 3.11 8.99
N SER A 118 12.72 3.25 10.27
CA SER A 118 11.39 2.91 10.77
C SER A 118 11.01 3.75 11.97
N SER A 119 9.76 4.20 12.00
CA SER A 119 9.12 4.82 13.13
C SER A 119 7.66 4.40 13.21
N ASN A 120 7.08 4.47 14.40
CA ASN A 120 5.74 3.96 14.64
C ASN A 120 4.74 5.10 14.78
N PRO A 121 3.49 4.94 14.30
CA PRO A 121 2.43 5.89 14.57
C PRO A 121 2.13 5.96 16.07
N SER A 122 1.64 7.11 16.53
CA SER A 122 1.05 7.22 17.87
C SER A 122 -0.15 6.29 18.00
N GLN A 123 -0.50 5.91 19.22
CA GLN A 123 -1.71 5.13 19.45
C GLN A 123 -2.94 5.96 19.06
N ASN A 124 -3.89 5.33 18.39
CA ASN A 124 -5.12 5.94 17.85
C ASN A 124 -4.84 7.11 16.88
N ALA A 125 -3.73 7.04 16.14
CA ALA A 125 -3.43 8.03 15.09
C ALA A 125 -4.27 7.75 13.84
N ASP A 126 -4.96 8.77 13.36
CA ASP A 126 -5.71 8.73 12.10
C ASP A 126 -4.78 8.56 10.89
N THR A 127 -5.34 8.04 9.81
CA THR A 127 -4.68 7.93 8.50
C THR A 127 -5.37 8.84 7.47
N TYR A 128 -4.66 9.17 6.37
CA TYR A 128 -5.28 9.89 5.27
C TYR A 128 -5.95 8.95 4.27
N ILE A 129 -5.41 7.75 4.08
CA ILE A 129 -5.95 6.78 3.12
C ILE A 129 -7.37 6.32 3.49
N ASN A 130 -7.69 6.31 4.78
CA ASN A 130 -9.00 5.89 5.30
C ASN A 130 -9.79 7.07 5.91
N LYS A 131 -9.58 8.29 5.42
CA LYS A 131 -10.26 9.49 5.92
C LYS A 131 -11.37 9.91 4.97
N ASN A 132 -12.57 10.15 5.52
CA ASN A 132 -13.71 10.65 4.76
C ASN A 132 -13.37 11.93 3.99
N GLY A 133 -13.71 11.98 2.72
CA GLY A 133 -13.46 13.11 1.83
C GLY A 133 -12.04 13.16 1.26
N SER A 134 -11.15 12.25 1.64
CA SER A 134 -9.85 12.10 0.98
C SER A 134 -10.00 11.53 -0.42
N THR A 135 -9.04 11.84 -1.29
CA THR A 135 -8.93 11.21 -2.61
C THR A 135 -7.68 10.33 -2.65
N LEU A 136 -7.88 9.04 -2.82
CA LEU A 136 -6.82 8.07 -3.05
C LEU A 136 -6.42 8.11 -4.52
N TYR A 137 -5.13 8.26 -4.77
CA TYR A 137 -4.51 8.16 -6.09
C TYR A 137 -3.67 6.89 -6.16
N ILE A 138 -3.90 6.09 -7.17
CA ILE A 138 -3.12 4.89 -7.48
C ILE A 138 -2.27 5.16 -8.71
N GLY A 139 -0.97 4.90 -8.60
CA GLY A 139 -0.05 5.02 -9.72
C GLY A 139 0.51 6.42 -9.97
N ARG A 140 0.26 7.41 -9.08
CA ARG A 140 0.88 8.75 -9.19
C ARG A 140 0.88 9.49 -7.86
N LEU A 141 1.59 10.63 -7.83
CA LEU A 141 1.51 11.59 -6.72
C LEU A 141 0.15 12.31 -6.72
N HIS A 142 -0.45 12.47 -5.55
CA HIS A 142 -1.76 13.10 -5.35
C HIS A 142 -1.78 14.60 -5.75
N SER A 143 -0.70 15.33 -5.43
CA SER A 143 -0.64 16.80 -5.57
C SER A 143 -0.25 17.28 -6.96
N SER A 144 0.30 16.39 -7.80
CA SER A 144 0.72 16.76 -9.17
C SER A 144 0.73 15.55 -10.09
N ALA A 145 0.64 15.83 -11.40
CA ALA A 145 0.75 14.83 -12.45
C ALA A 145 2.21 14.39 -12.64
N SER A 146 2.78 13.74 -11.62
CA SER A 146 4.18 13.31 -11.57
C SER A 146 4.36 12.05 -10.75
N GLN A 147 5.59 11.52 -10.69
CA GLN A 147 5.98 10.34 -9.92
C GLN A 147 5.08 9.13 -10.24
N TYR A 148 4.75 8.97 -11.52
CA TYR A 148 3.92 7.87 -11.97
C TYR A 148 4.61 6.53 -11.71
N PHE A 149 3.81 5.53 -11.38
CA PHE A 149 4.29 4.15 -11.32
C PHE A 149 4.64 3.67 -12.73
N SER A 150 5.83 3.13 -12.87
CA SER A 150 6.30 2.51 -14.11
C SER A 150 6.34 1.00 -13.94
N GLY A 151 5.43 0.30 -14.63
CA GLY A 151 5.29 -1.15 -14.51
C GLY A 151 3.85 -1.62 -14.60
N TYR A 152 3.55 -2.69 -13.89
CA TYR A 152 2.23 -3.32 -13.86
C TYR A 152 1.73 -3.44 -12.44
N MET A 153 0.44 -3.21 -12.23
CA MET A 153 -0.27 -3.48 -10.98
C MET A 153 -1.44 -4.41 -11.25
N SER A 154 -1.68 -5.33 -10.32
CA SER A 154 -2.77 -6.30 -10.44
C SER A 154 -3.31 -6.67 -9.06
N HIS A 155 -4.50 -7.25 -9.00
CA HIS A 155 -5.11 -7.82 -7.78
C HIS A 155 -5.01 -6.86 -6.59
N MET A 156 -5.40 -5.62 -6.81
CA MET A 156 -5.40 -4.58 -5.77
C MET A 156 -6.64 -4.73 -4.89
N ALA A 157 -6.45 -4.64 -3.60
CA ALA A 157 -7.52 -4.62 -2.62
C ALA A 157 -7.24 -3.57 -1.55
N PHE A 158 -8.27 -2.85 -1.14
CA PHE A 158 -8.28 -1.99 0.04
C PHE A 158 -9.38 -2.49 0.98
N VAL A 159 -9.02 -2.77 2.22
CA VAL A 159 -9.95 -3.22 3.25
C VAL A 159 -10.03 -2.16 4.33
N ASP A 160 -11.21 -1.57 4.49
CA ASP A 160 -11.53 -0.60 5.53
C ASP A 160 -11.83 -1.32 6.85
N GLY A 161 -11.36 -0.75 7.95
CA GLY A 161 -11.70 -1.18 9.30
C GLY A 161 -11.00 -2.43 9.80
N SER A 162 -10.12 -3.06 9.01
CA SER A 162 -9.45 -4.31 9.39
C SER A 162 -7.97 -4.33 9.00
N ALA A 163 -7.11 -4.76 9.94
CA ALA A 163 -5.71 -5.04 9.70
C ALA A 163 -5.52 -6.54 9.46
N LEU A 164 -5.57 -6.95 8.18
CA LEU A 164 -5.52 -8.34 7.76
C LEU A 164 -4.09 -8.83 7.54
N THR A 165 -3.90 -10.15 7.62
CA THR A 165 -2.65 -10.81 7.27
C THR A 165 -2.56 -11.09 5.76
N PRO A 166 -1.36 -11.32 5.19
CA PRO A 166 -1.21 -11.57 3.76
C PRO A 166 -1.96 -12.82 3.27
N THR A 167 -2.24 -13.78 4.13
CA THR A 167 -3.02 -14.99 3.79
C THR A 167 -4.45 -14.68 3.38
N SER A 168 -4.93 -13.46 3.66
CA SER A 168 -6.18 -12.95 3.11
C SER A 168 -6.10 -12.65 1.61
N PHE A 169 -4.93 -12.46 1.02
CA PHE A 169 -4.73 -12.01 -0.37
C PHE A 169 -3.92 -12.96 -1.23
N GLY A 170 -3.25 -13.91 -0.59
CA GLY A 170 -2.42 -14.90 -1.26
C GLY A 170 -2.27 -16.16 -0.44
N GLU A 171 -1.63 -17.15 -1.05
CA GLU A 171 -1.31 -18.43 -0.43
C GLU A 171 0.00 -18.98 -1.01
N THR A 172 0.65 -19.86 -0.26
CA THR A 172 1.81 -20.60 -0.78
C THR A 172 1.31 -21.78 -1.60
N ASP A 173 1.73 -21.87 -2.85
CA ASP A 173 1.46 -23.03 -3.68
C ASP A 173 2.14 -24.27 -3.08
N SER A 174 1.36 -25.31 -2.80
CA SER A 174 1.83 -26.50 -2.10
C SER A 174 2.84 -27.34 -2.92
N THR A 175 2.86 -27.16 -4.24
CA THR A 175 3.74 -27.91 -5.14
C THR A 175 5.06 -27.18 -5.38
N SER A 176 5.00 -25.89 -5.65
CA SER A 176 6.17 -25.08 -6.00
C SER A 176 6.79 -24.31 -4.83
N GLY A 177 6.07 -24.14 -3.73
CA GLY A 177 6.46 -23.30 -2.61
C GLY A 177 6.39 -21.79 -2.91
N ILE A 178 5.87 -21.41 -4.07
CA ILE A 178 5.81 -20.01 -4.51
C ILE A 178 4.55 -19.35 -3.96
N TRP A 179 4.68 -18.12 -3.49
CA TRP A 179 3.55 -17.28 -3.11
C TRP A 179 2.73 -16.89 -4.34
N LYS A 180 1.44 -17.20 -4.34
CA LYS A 180 0.52 -16.93 -5.44
C LYS A 180 -0.72 -16.18 -4.95
N PHE A 181 -1.42 -15.56 -5.89
CA PHE A 181 -2.70 -14.91 -5.63
C PHE A 181 -3.75 -15.95 -5.22
N LYS A 182 -4.53 -15.61 -4.19
CA LYS A 182 -5.69 -16.38 -3.75
C LYS A 182 -6.94 -15.83 -4.41
N SER A 183 -7.69 -16.71 -5.08
CA SER A 183 -8.90 -16.30 -5.81
C SER A 183 -9.94 -15.68 -4.86
N PRO A 184 -10.65 -14.64 -5.29
CA PRO A 184 -11.77 -14.08 -4.54
C PRO A 184 -12.91 -15.05 -4.25
N SER A 185 -13.11 -16.06 -5.10
CA SER A 185 -14.12 -17.10 -4.89
C SER A 185 -13.92 -17.92 -3.61
N ASP A 186 -12.70 -17.90 -3.06
CA ASP A 186 -12.33 -18.61 -1.84
C ASP A 186 -12.49 -17.74 -0.58
N ARG A 187 -13.16 -16.61 -0.69
CA ARG A 187 -13.32 -15.63 0.38
C ARG A 187 -14.76 -15.19 0.57
N ASP A 188 -15.10 -15.02 1.83
CA ASP A 188 -16.35 -14.37 2.23
C ASP A 188 -16.17 -12.84 2.15
N TRP A 189 -16.35 -12.28 0.94
CA TRP A 189 -16.19 -10.86 0.66
C TRP A 189 -17.35 -10.00 1.18
N GLU A 190 -18.45 -10.64 1.62
CA GLU A 190 -19.69 -9.94 1.94
C GLU A 190 -19.64 -9.17 3.26
N THR A 191 -18.71 -9.49 4.17
CA THR A 191 -18.64 -8.89 5.49
C THR A 191 -17.50 -7.89 5.71
N GLU A 192 -16.46 -7.87 4.86
CA GLU A 192 -15.23 -7.10 5.16
C GLU A 192 -14.77 -6.12 4.06
N LEU A 193 -15.42 -6.11 2.91
CA LEU A 193 -14.98 -5.28 1.80
C LEU A 193 -15.98 -4.18 1.46
N CYS A 194 -15.83 -3.03 2.08
CA CYS A 194 -16.39 -1.81 1.51
C CYS A 194 -15.68 -1.46 0.19
N ASN A 195 -16.20 -2.05 -0.91
CA ASN A 195 -16.20 -1.50 -2.26
C ASN A 195 -14.88 -1.12 -2.93
N LEU A 196 -14.01 -2.08 -3.25
CA LEU A 196 -13.21 -1.98 -4.48
C LEU A 196 -12.77 -3.35 -5.02
N PRO A 197 -13.53 -4.00 -5.89
CA PRO A 197 -12.92 -4.89 -6.86
C PRO A 197 -12.38 -4.02 -8.00
N ILE A 198 -11.13 -3.60 -7.96
CA ILE A 198 -10.45 -3.19 -9.19
C ILE A 198 -9.83 -4.46 -9.77
N TYR A 199 -10.66 -5.27 -10.41
CA TYR A 199 -10.22 -6.37 -11.27
C TYR A 199 -9.84 -5.77 -12.62
N ASN A 200 -8.65 -5.19 -12.72
CA ASN A 200 -8.07 -4.90 -14.01
C ASN A 200 -6.56 -5.01 -13.89
N VAL A 201 -5.99 -5.88 -14.68
CA VAL A 201 -4.59 -5.78 -15.07
C VAL A 201 -4.50 -4.51 -15.90
N LEU A 202 -4.19 -3.39 -15.27
CA LEU A 202 -3.92 -2.16 -16.00
C LEU A 202 -2.42 -2.15 -16.27
N PRO A 203 -2.02 -2.21 -17.55
CA PRO A 203 -0.67 -1.87 -17.91
C PRO A 203 -0.49 -0.37 -17.67
N PHE A 204 0.31 0.00 -16.68
CA PHE A 204 0.86 1.35 -16.57
C PHE A 204 2.12 1.39 -17.45
N LEU A 205 1.91 1.61 -18.75
CA LEU A 205 2.99 1.77 -19.73
C LEU A 205 3.57 3.19 -19.68
#